data_567372bce1ccba06dbc0c9726670298d
#
_entry.id   567372bce1ccba06dbc0c9726670298d
#
_cell.length_a   1.000
_cell.length_b   1.000
_cell.length_c   1.000
_cell.angle_alpha   90.00
_cell.angle_beta   90.00
_cell.angle_gamma   90.00
#
_symmetry.space_group_name_H-M   'P 1'
#
loop_
_entity.id
_entity.type
_entity.pdbx_description
1 polymer ?
#
loop_
_entity_poly.entity_id
_entity_poly.type
_entity_poly.pdbx_seq_one_letter_code
_entity_poly.pdbx_strand_id
1 'polypeptide(L)'
;MDLPMSWLKEYADVKVGIKEYVEDITMSGSKVEGYTTLAGEIKNVVTGYIKAIEKHPDADKLQICTIDAGQGKDLIIVTGAQNVKVGDFVPVALDNSVIAGGKEIKTGSLRGVVSEGMLCSVEELGCDRHDFPEAPEHGIYIFPEAVELGKDVLDVLDIKDVVVEFEITSNRPDCFSILGLARETAATYKEEFKYPEITVKEEGEGKIEDMISVEIKNSELCPRYIARAVKNVKIGPSPRWMRKRLRAAGVRPINNIVDITNYVMLELGQPMHAFNIDCIAERKIIVRNAEAGEKIVTLDGVERTLNESMLVIADPQKAVAIAGVMGGENSMISEDAEAILFESANFXXXXXX
;
A
#
# COMPACT_ATOMS: atom_id res chain seq x y z
N MET A 1 7.17 5.72 13.22
CA MET A 1 7.07 5.77 11.74
C MET A 1 7.90 4.66 11.14
N ASP A 2 7.33 3.95 10.21
CA ASP A 2 8.00 2.84 9.54
C ASP A 2 8.60 3.30 8.23
N LEU A 3 9.91 3.13 8.10
CA LEU A 3 10.65 3.60 6.93
C LEU A 3 11.11 2.39 6.10
N PRO A 4 10.52 2.18 4.91
CA PRO A 4 11.05 1.16 4.01
C PRO A 4 12.38 1.64 3.41
N MET A 5 13.43 0.85 3.56
CA MET A 5 14.75 1.25 3.09
C MET A 5 14.81 1.38 1.57
N SER A 6 14.05 0.56 0.85
CA SER A 6 14.03 0.68 -0.61
C SER A 6 13.44 2.01 -1.06
N TRP A 7 12.46 2.52 -0.32
CA TRP A 7 11.87 3.82 -0.63
C TRP A 7 12.84 4.94 -0.30
N LEU A 8 13.46 4.85 0.89
CA LEU A 8 14.45 5.84 1.30
C LEU A 8 15.56 6.01 0.27
N LYS A 9 16.02 4.90 -0.29
CA LYS A 9 17.17 4.92 -1.19
C LYS A 9 16.92 5.63 -2.50
N GLU A 10 15.65 5.94 -2.81
CA GLU A 10 15.34 6.80 -3.94
C GLU A 10 15.88 8.23 -3.72
N TYR A 11 16.01 8.65 -2.46
CA TYR A 11 16.31 10.05 -2.14
C TYR A 11 17.63 10.24 -1.41
N ALA A 12 18.20 9.20 -0.84
CA ALA A 12 19.47 9.29 -0.11
C ALA A 12 20.19 7.96 -0.22
N ASP A 13 21.48 8.02 -0.49
CA ASP A 13 22.30 6.81 -0.55
C ASP A 13 22.60 6.32 0.86
N VAL A 14 22.53 5.02 1.05
CA VAL A 14 22.99 4.37 2.28
C VAL A 14 23.98 3.28 1.86
N LYS A 15 25.25 3.49 2.19
CA LYS A 15 26.31 2.61 1.74
C LYS A 15 26.77 1.62 2.79
N VAL A 16 26.09 1.60 3.95
CA VAL A 16 26.40 0.69 5.06
C VAL A 16 25.28 -0.30 5.23
N GLY A 17 25.54 -1.36 5.99
CA GLY A 17 24.51 -2.33 6.30
C GLY A 17 23.47 -1.80 7.26
N ILE A 18 22.39 -2.58 7.45
CA ILE A 18 21.26 -2.07 8.24
C ILE A 18 21.62 -1.85 9.71
N LYS A 19 22.45 -2.71 10.29
CA LYS A 19 22.82 -2.53 11.68
C LYS A 19 23.59 -1.26 11.89
N GLU A 20 24.55 -0.97 11.00
CA GLU A 20 25.34 0.25 11.09
C GLU A 20 24.47 1.48 10.83
N TYR A 21 23.54 1.39 9.88
CA TYR A 21 22.61 2.49 9.61
C TYR A 21 21.82 2.85 10.86
N VAL A 22 21.27 1.84 11.52
CA VAL A 22 20.44 2.06 12.71
C VAL A 22 21.26 2.74 13.80
N GLU A 23 22.51 2.31 14.00
CA GLU A 23 23.37 2.93 14.98
C GLU A 23 23.70 4.38 14.61
N ASP A 24 24.06 4.60 13.35
CA ASP A 24 24.47 5.92 12.90
C ASP A 24 23.33 6.93 12.99
N ILE A 25 22.14 6.54 12.54
CA ILE A 25 21.02 7.50 12.50
C ILE A 25 20.51 7.78 13.93
N THR A 26 20.60 6.79 14.81
CA THR A 26 20.26 7.01 16.21
C THR A 26 21.25 7.97 16.86
N MET A 27 22.54 7.76 16.61
CA MET A 27 23.57 8.65 17.19
C MET A 27 23.47 10.07 16.68
N SER A 28 22.95 10.25 15.46
CA SER A 28 22.81 11.62 14.92
C SER A 28 21.50 12.28 15.32
N GLY A 29 20.66 11.62 16.11
CA GLY A 29 19.52 12.27 16.72
C GLY A 29 18.15 11.70 16.40
N SER A 30 18.05 10.68 15.54
CA SER A 30 16.76 10.08 15.19
C SER A 30 16.68 8.68 15.76
N LYS A 31 15.90 8.52 16.81
CA LYS A 31 15.86 7.26 17.55
C LYS A 31 15.18 6.17 16.75
N VAL A 32 15.83 5.02 16.68
CA VAL A 32 15.27 3.81 16.05
C VAL A 32 14.85 2.84 17.15
N GLU A 33 13.62 2.32 17.02
CA GLU A 33 13.15 1.29 17.96
C GLU A 33 13.50 -0.11 17.50
N GLY A 34 13.72 -0.31 16.20
CA GLY A 34 14.08 -1.60 15.68
C GLY A 34 13.95 -1.63 14.17
N TYR A 35 14.23 -2.79 13.60
CA TYR A 35 13.99 -2.99 12.18
C TYR A 35 13.51 -4.41 11.92
N THR A 36 12.82 -4.57 10.79
CA THR A 36 12.23 -5.84 10.38
C THR A 36 12.59 -6.11 8.94
N THR A 37 12.96 -7.34 8.63
CA THR A 37 13.16 -7.77 7.25
C THR A 37 11.87 -8.42 6.77
N LEU A 38 11.19 -7.80 5.83
CA LEU A 38 9.94 -8.35 5.31
C LEU A 38 10.22 -9.66 4.58
N ALA A 39 9.38 -10.67 4.86
CA ALA A 39 9.51 -12.00 4.27
C ALA A 39 10.84 -12.68 4.62
N GLY A 40 11.49 -12.25 5.70
CA GLY A 40 12.80 -12.78 6.05
C GLY A 40 12.79 -14.24 6.43
N GLU A 41 11.67 -14.76 6.93
CA GLU A 41 11.57 -16.17 7.30
C GLU A 41 11.34 -17.08 6.08
N ILE A 42 10.93 -16.54 4.94
CA ILE A 42 10.56 -17.36 3.77
C ILE A 42 11.82 -17.73 2.99
N LYS A 43 11.98 -19.03 2.73
CA LYS A 43 13.18 -19.54 2.08
C LYS A 43 12.83 -20.62 1.08
N ASN A 44 13.55 -20.64 -0.04
CA ASN A 44 13.49 -21.72 -1.05
C ASN A 44 12.10 -21.88 -1.65
N VAL A 45 11.44 -20.76 -1.93
CA VAL A 45 10.23 -20.74 -2.73
C VAL A 45 10.60 -20.15 -4.07
N VAL A 46 10.44 -20.94 -5.14
CA VAL A 46 10.95 -20.56 -6.45
C VAL A 46 9.82 -20.59 -7.47
N THR A 47 10.09 -19.99 -8.62
CA THR A 47 9.14 -20.01 -9.74
C THR A 47 9.14 -21.37 -10.41
N GLY A 48 7.95 -21.86 -10.76
CA GLY A 48 7.81 -23.13 -11.45
C GLY A 48 6.75 -23.06 -12.52
N TYR A 49 6.76 -24.10 -13.36
CA TYR A 49 5.88 -24.21 -14.51
C TYR A 49 5.17 -25.55 -14.44
N ILE A 50 3.86 -25.56 -14.60
CA ILE A 50 3.06 -26.77 -14.53
C ILE A 50 3.08 -27.44 -15.91
N LYS A 51 3.76 -28.58 -16.01
CA LYS A 51 3.89 -29.32 -17.26
C LYS A 51 2.74 -30.27 -17.49
N ALA A 52 2.21 -30.87 -16.43
CA ALA A 52 1.13 -31.86 -16.52
C ALA A 52 0.36 -31.89 -15.22
N ILE A 53 -0.90 -32.25 -15.30
CA ILE A 53 -1.78 -32.42 -14.13
C ILE A 53 -2.57 -33.70 -14.34
N GLU A 54 -2.67 -34.55 -13.30
CA GLU A 54 -3.56 -35.69 -13.31
C GLU A 54 -4.24 -35.81 -11.95
N LYS A 55 -5.38 -36.49 -11.98
CA LYS A 55 -6.13 -36.70 -10.75
C LYS A 55 -5.41 -37.66 -9.83
N HIS A 56 -5.54 -37.42 -8.52
CA HIS A 56 -5.02 -38.38 -7.54
C HIS A 56 -5.88 -39.64 -7.59
N PRO A 57 -5.26 -40.84 -7.59
CA PRO A 57 -6.03 -42.08 -7.73
C PRO A 57 -6.95 -42.36 -6.53
N ASP A 58 -6.60 -41.86 -5.35
CA ASP A 58 -7.32 -42.21 -4.12
C ASP A 58 -7.91 -41.02 -3.40
N ALA A 59 -7.91 -39.81 -4.02
CA ALA A 59 -8.45 -38.62 -3.36
C ALA A 59 -9.03 -37.71 -4.42
N ASP A 60 -10.35 -37.56 -4.38
CA ASP A 60 -11.07 -36.81 -5.42
C ASP A 60 -10.68 -35.34 -5.49
N LYS A 61 -10.28 -34.76 -4.36
CA LYS A 61 -10.01 -33.34 -4.29
C LYS A 61 -8.53 -33.01 -4.47
N LEU A 62 -7.70 -34.00 -4.74
CA LEU A 62 -6.27 -33.75 -4.92
C LEU A 62 -5.89 -33.92 -6.38
N GLN A 63 -4.93 -33.12 -6.80
CA GLN A 63 -4.35 -33.21 -8.14
C GLN A 63 -2.84 -33.42 -8.02
N ILE A 64 -2.30 -34.16 -8.96
CA ILE A 64 -0.87 -34.44 -9.02
C ILE A 64 -0.29 -33.63 -10.17
N CYS A 65 0.63 -32.72 -9.84
CA CYS A 65 1.23 -31.80 -10.82
C CYS A 65 2.67 -32.20 -11.08
N THR A 66 3.04 -32.20 -12.36
CA THR A 66 4.45 -32.31 -12.76
C THR A 66 4.96 -30.90 -13.00
N ILE A 67 5.98 -30.52 -12.27
CA ILE A 67 6.44 -29.13 -12.20
C ILE A 67 7.90 -29.02 -12.63
N ASP A 68 8.18 -28.09 -13.53
CA ASP A 68 9.55 -27.68 -13.81
C ASP A 68 9.84 -26.44 -12.97
N ALA A 69 10.65 -26.59 -11.95
CA ALA A 69 11.01 -25.49 -11.06
C ALA A 69 12.50 -25.14 -11.19
N GLY A 70 13.09 -25.48 -12.32
CA GLY A 70 14.49 -25.14 -12.59
C GLY A 70 15.48 -25.89 -11.74
N GLN A 71 15.12 -27.10 -11.26
CA GLN A 71 15.97 -27.85 -10.33
C GLN A 71 16.75 -28.98 -11.02
N GLY A 72 16.74 -29.02 -12.35
CA GLY A 72 17.43 -30.05 -13.09
C GLY A 72 16.62 -31.31 -13.31
N LYS A 73 15.52 -31.48 -12.64
CA LYS A 73 14.56 -32.56 -12.85
C LYS A 73 13.18 -32.04 -12.53
N ASP A 74 12.15 -32.68 -13.07
CA ASP A 74 10.79 -32.34 -12.77
C ASP A 74 10.42 -32.81 -11.37
N LEU A 75 9.61 -32.05 -10.69
CA LEU A 75 9.10 -32.38 -9.37
C LEU A 75 7.65 -32.85 -9.48
N ILE A 76 7.28 -33.77 -8.59
CA ILE A 76 5.89 -34.20 -8.46
C ILE A 76 5.33 -33.54 -7.20
N ILE A 77 4.28 -32.73 -7.36
CA ILE A 77 3.68 -32.00 -6.26
C ILE A 77 2.19 -32.21 -6.26
N VAL A 78 1.65 -32.60 -5.10
CA VAL A 78 0.24 -32.84 -4.92
C VAL A 78 -0.38 -31.58 -4.32
N THR A 79 -1.52 -31.17 -4.89
CA THR A 79 -2.20 -29.96 -4.40
C THR A 79 -3.71 -30.21 -4.32
N GLY A 80 -4.34 -29.57 -3.32
CA GLY A 80 -5.79 -29.55 -3.23
C GLY A 80 -6.43 -28.39 -3.96
N ALA A 81 -5.62 -27.49 -4.48
CA ALA A 81 -6.14 -26.33 -5.21
C ALA A 81 -6.74 -26.76 -6.54
N GLN A 82 -7.86 -26.12 -6.90
CA GLN A 82 -8.56 -26.46 -8.13
C GLN A 82 -8.36 -25.43 -9.23
N ASN A 83 -7.61 -24.35 -8.95
CA ASN A 83 -7.47 -23.26 -9.92
C ASN A 83 -6.24 -23.39 -10.82
N VAL A 84 -5.46 -24.45 -10.69
CA VAL A 84 -4.23 -24.61 -11.46
C VAL A 84 -4.51 -25.32 -12.79
N LYS A 85 -3.75 -24.97 -13.81
CA LYS A 85 -3.88 -25.53 -15.14
C LYS A 85 -2.50 -25.80 -15.72
N VAL A 86 -2.41 -26.75 -16.64
CA VAL A 86 -1.19 -26.96 -17.39
C VAL A 86 -0.82 -25.67 -18.12
N GLY A 87 0.43 -25.29 -18.01
CA GLY A 87 0.93 -24.06 -18.62
C GLY A 87 1.02 -22.89 -17.65
N ASP A 88 0.49 -23.04 -16.42
CA ASP A 88 0.56 -21.98 -15.43
C ASP A 88 1.96 -21.86 -14.84
N PHE A 89 2.33 -20.61 -14.52
CA PHE A 89 3.54 -20.32 -13.76
C PHE A 89 3.11 -20.02 -12.31
N VAL A 90 3.75 -20.71 -11.36
CA VAL A 90 3.28 -20.71 -9.96
C VAL A 90 4.47 -20.64 -9.00
N PRO A 91 4.23 -20.23 -7.74
CA PRO A 91 5.27 -20.32 -6.72
C PRO A 91 5.36 -21.76 -6.20
N VAL A 92 6.57 -22.26 -6.09
CA VAL A 92 6.82 -23.64 -5.65
C VAL A 92 7.71 -23.62 -4.42
N ALA A 93 7.16 -24.08 -3.30
CA ALA A 93 7.94 -24.26 -2.08
C ALA A 93 8.64 -25.60 -2.17
N LEU A 94 9.97 -25.56 -2.26
CA LEU A 94 10.77 -26.75 -2.44
C LEU A 94 10.88 -27.54 -1.13
N ASP A 95 11.43 -28.76 -1.23
CA ASP A 95 11.74 -29.55 -0.05
C ASP A 95 12.67 -28.72 0.87
N ASN A 96 12.37 -28.72 2.17
CA ASN A 96 13.11 -27.96 3.17
C ASN A 96 12.98 -26.45 3.04
N SER A 97 11.92 -26.00 2.37
CA SER A 97 11.62 -24.57 2.31
C SER A 97 10.87 -24.13 3.56
N VAL A 98 10.76 -22.80 3.72
CA VAL A 98 9.99 -22.20 4.81
C VAL A 98 9.05 -21.18 4.18
N ILE A 99 7.78 -21.26 4.53
CA ILE A 99 6.78 -20.30 4.08
C ILE A 99 6.36 -19.41 5.24
N ALA A 100 5.41 -18.51 4.99
CA ALA A 100 4.99 -17.52 5.99
C ALA A 100 4.57 -18.22 7.28
N GLY A 101 4.91 -17.59 8.41
CA GLY A 101 4.64 -18.14 9.73
C GLY A 101 5.71 -19.11 10.18
N GLY A 102 6.76 -19.30 9.40
CA GLY A 102 7.85 -20.19 9.77
C GLY A 102 7.57 -21.66 9.50
N LYS A 103 6.52 -21.95 8.74
CA LYS A 103 6.13 -23.33 8.47
C LYS A 103 7.12 -23.98 7.51
N GLU A 104 7.68 -25.13 7.89
CA GLU A 104 8.60 -25.88 7.04
C GLU A 104 7.85 -26.80 6.11
N ILE A 105 8.33 -26.87 4.87
CA ILE A 105 7.75 -27.75 3.86
C ILE A 105 8.74 -28.88 3.60
N LYS A 106 8.24 -30.10 3.71
CA LYS A 106 9.07 -31.30 3.53
C LYS A 106 8.43 -32.20 2.49
N THR A 107 9.27 -32.93 1.79
CA THR A 107 8.78 -34.01 0.94
C THR A 107 8.03 -35.00 1.80
N GLY A 108 6.82 -35.37 1.38
CA GLY A 108 6.01 -36.27 2.18
C GLY A 108 4.91 -36.89 1.36
N SER A 109 4.24 -37.88 1.93
CA SER A 109 3.20 -38.62 1.25
C SER A 109 1.83 -37.99 1.53
N LEU A 110 1.07 -37.74 0.48
CA LEU A 110 -0.31 -37.27 0.57
C LEU A 110 -1.20 -38.35 -0.05
N ARG A 111 -1.86 -39.11 0.81
CA ARG A 111 -2.75 -40.18 0.42
C ARG A 111 -2.04 -41.18 -0.52
N GLY A 112 -0.80 -41.51 -0.19
CA GLY A 112 -0.06 -42.52 -0.91
C GLY A 112 0.80 -42.03 -2.07
N VAL A 113 0.72 -40.75 -2.41
CA VAL A 113 1.54 -40.15 -3.46
C VAL A 113 2.57 -39.23 -2.83
N VAL A 114 3.82 -39.38 -3.17
CA VAL A 114 4.89 -38.54 -2.62
C VAL A 114 4.86 -37.17 -3.29
N SER A 115 4.76 -36.12 -2.47
CA SER A 115 4.78 -34.74 -2.93
C SER A 115 6.14 -34.13 -2.54
N GLU A 116 6.84 -33.60 -3.55
CA GLU A 116 8.21 -33.11 -3.36
C GLU A 116 8.25 -31.61 -3.09
N GLY A 117 7.14 -31.06 -2.59
CA GLY A 117 7.04 -29.65 -2.28
C GLY A 117 5.60 -29.26 -2.19
N MET A 118 5.36 -27.94 -2.30
CA MET A 118 4.01 -27.40 -2.19
C MET A 118 3.87 -26.20 -3.10
N LEU A 119 2.73 -26.09 -3.78
CA LEU A 119 2.39 -24.87 -4.52
C LEU A 119 1.81 -23.85 -3.54
N CYS A 120 2.09 -22.57 -3.75
CA CYS A 120 1.80 -21.55 -2.75
C CYS A 120 0.74 -20.54 -3.23
N SER A 121 -0.10 -20.12 -2.29
CA SER A 121 -0.93 -18.94 -2.42
C SER A 121 -0.12 -17.70 -2.01
N VAL A 122 -0.70 -16.51 -2.21
CA VAL A 122 -0.01 -15.29 -1.75
C VAL A 122 0.05 -15.22 -0.23
N GLU A 123 -0.92 -15.81 0.46
CA GLU A 123 -0.91 -15.81 1.93
C GLU A 123 0.28 -16.61 2.47
N GLU A 124 0.65 -17.67 1.76
CA GLU A 124 1.80 -18.46 2.16
C GLU A 124 3.12 -17.74 1.90
N LEU A 125 3.07 -16.65 1.17
CA LEU A 125 4.23 -15.77 0.97
C LEU A 125 4.17 -14.53 1.86
N GLY A 126 3.22 -14.48 2.79
CA GLY A 126 3.10 -13.37 3.72
C GLY A 126 2.36 -12.17 3.18
N CYS A 127 1.64 -12.33 2.09
CA CYS A 127 0.93 -11.25 1.40
C CYS A 127 -0.57 -11.53 1.38
N ASP A 128 -1.32 -10.64 0.80
CA ASP A 128 -2.75 -10.86 0.59
C ASP A 128 -3.18 -10.18 -0.71
N ARG A 129 -4.50 -10.15 -0.95
CA ARG A 129 -5.01 -9.61 -2.20
C ARG A 129 -4.95 -8.08 -2.27
N HIS A 130 -4.70 -7.40 -1.16
CA HIS A 130 -4.38 -5.97 -1.22
C HIS A 130 -3.01 -5.76 -1.87
N ASP A 131 -2.08 -6.68 -1.63
CA ASP A 131 -0.77 -6.63 -2.27
C ASP A 131 -0.84 -7.07 -3.73
N PHE A 132 -1.64 -8.10 -4.00
CA PHE A 132 -1.74 -8.72 -5.33
C PHE A 132 -3.22 -8.90 -5.67
N PRO A 133 -3.87 -7.83 -6.16
CA PRO A 133 -5.32 -7.91 -6.42
C PRO A 133 -5.73 -8.95 -7.44
N GLU A 134 -4.80 -9.36 -8.30
CA GLU A 134 -5.08 -10.39 -9.31
C GLU A 134 -5.12 -11.80 -8.72
N ALA A 135 -4.66 -11.99 -7.47
CA ALA A 135 -4.62 -13.30 -6.85
C ALA A 135 -6.04 -13.82 -6.59
N PRO A 136 -6.25 -15.14 -6.66
CA PRO A 136 -7.57 -15.68 -6.34
C PRO A 136 -7.86 -15.55 -4.85
N GLU A 137 -9.15 -15.49 -4.53
CA GLU A 137 -9.56 -15.44 -3.12
C GLU A 137 -9.09 -16.68 -2.37
N HIS A 138 -9.16 -17.83 -3.02
CA HIS A 138 -8.67 -19.10 -2.49
C HIS A 138 -7.93 -19.81 -3.60
N GLY A 139 -6.76 -20.31 -3.32
CA GLY A 139 -6.03 -21.07 -4.30
C GLY A 139 -4.60 -20.60 -4.50
N ILE A 140 -3.95 -21.22 -5.46
CA ILE A 140 -2.55 -20.98 -5.76
C ILE A 140 -2.42 -19.68 -6.55
N TYR A 141 -1.35 -18.93 -6.26
CA TYR A 141 -1.07 -17.73 -7.05
C TYR A 141 -0.59 -18.13 -8.44
N ILE A 142 -1.22 -17.58 -9.47
CA ILE A 142 -0.85 -17.81 -10.85
C ILE A 142 -0.21 -16.55 -11.38
N PHE A 143 1.05 -16.62 -11.80
CA PHE A 143 1.71 -15.44 -12.37
C PHE A 143 0.95 -15.03 -13.64
N PRO A 144 0.67 -13.73 -13.80
CA PRO A 144 -0.09 -13.29 -15.00
C PRO A 144 0.69 -13.41 -16.29
N GLU A 145 2.03 -13.51 -16.22
CA GLU A 145 2.87 -13.63 -17.40
C GLU A 145 3.94 -14.67 -17.14
N ALA A 146 4.55 -15.16 -18.21
CA ALA A 146 5.64 -16.13 -18.08
C ALA A 146 6.80 -15.51 -17.30
N VAL A 147 7.43 -16.33 -16.46
CA VAL A 147 8.57 -15.91 -15.67
C VAL A 147 9.69 -16.90 -15.85
N GLU A 148 10.92 -16.48 -15.58
CA GLU A 148 12.07 -17.36 -15.60
C GLU A 148 11.94 -18.36 -14.44
N LEU A 149 12.23 -19.63 -14.72
CA LEU A 149 12.02 -20.71 -13.76
C LEU A 149 13.16 -20.82 -12.76
N GLY A 150 12.84 -21.29 -11.58
CA GLY A 150 13.82 -21.54 -10.54
C GLY A 150 14.32 -20.30 -9.84
N LYS A 151 13.66 -19.17 -10.03
CA LYS A 151 14.06 -17.92 -9.40
C LYS A 151 13.33 -17.73 -8.08
N ASP A 152 13.98 -17.04 -7.16
CA ASP A 152 13.37 -16.73 -5.86
C ASP A 152 12.12 -15.92 -6.07
N VAL A 153 10.97 -16.45 -5.62
CA VAL A 153 9.69 -15.81 -5.80
C VAL A 153 9.66 -14.46 -5.09
N LEU A 154 10.35 -14.32 -3.96
CA LEU A 154 10.38 -13.05 -3.25
C LEU A 154 11.02 -11.94 -4.10
N ASP A 155 11.99 -12.29 -4.92
CA ASP A 155 12.61 -11.33 -5.83
C ASP A 155 11.70 -11.03 -7.02
N VAL A 156 11.11 -12.08 -7.59
CA VAL A 156 10.26 -11.91 -8.79
C VAL A 156 9.04 -11.07 -8.46
N LEU A 157 8.43 -11.30 -7.30
CA LEU A 157 7.25 -10.54 -6.88
C LEU A 157 7.61 -9.25 -6.16
N ASP A 158 8.91 -9.00 -5.93
CA ASP A 158 9.39 -7.78 -5.27
C ASP A 158 8.74 -7.61 -3.90
N ILE A 159 8.90 -8.62 -3.05
CA ILE A 159 8.32 -8.62 -1.71
C ILE A 159 9.32 -8.16 -0.65
N LYS A 160 10.62 -8.42 -0.87
CA LYS A 160 11.64 -8.15 0.14
C LYS A 160 11.85 -6.67 0.38
N ASP A 161 12.02 -6.31 1.64
CA ASP A 161 12.42 -4.97 2.02
C ASP A 161 12.88 -5.02 3.48
N VAL A 162 13.60 -3.99 3.91
CA VAL A 162 13.93 -3.79 5.31
C VAL A 162 13.21 -2.53 5.76
N VAL A 163 12.48 -2.63 6.86
CA VAL A 163 11.69 -1.52 7.38
C VAL A 163 12.25 -1.12 8.73
N VAL A 164 12.64 0.15 8.86
CA VAL A 164 13.18 0.69 10.10
C VAL A 164 12.08 1.44 10.82
N GLU A 165 11.87 1.11 12.10
CA GLU A 165 10.84 1.73 12.91
C GLU A 165 11.47 2.86 13.71
N PHE A 166 11.04 4.09 13.42
CA PHE A 166 11.53 5.29 14.11
C PHE A 166 10.54 5.73 15.18
N GLU A 167 11.10 6.16 16.30
CA GLU A 167 10.32 6.89 17.31
C GLU A 167 10.53 8.37 17.07
N ILE A 168 9.54 9.01 16.45
CA ILE A 168 9.64 10.42 16.10
C ILE A 168 9.08 11.24 17.25
N THR A 169 9.89 12.15 17.78
CA THR A 169 9.44 13.01 18.87
C THR A 169 8.66 14.20 18.33
N SER A 170 7.85 14.80 19.21
CA SER A 170 6.95 15.88 18.79
C SER A 170 7.69 17.14 18.32
N ASN A 171 8.96 17.29 18.72
CA ASN A 171 9.74 18.44 18.29
C ASN A 171 10.40 18.25 16.92
N ARG A 172 10.18 17.10 16.28
CA ARG A 172 10.76 16.82 14.96
C ARG A 172 9.66 16.41 13.97
N PRO A 173 8.68 17.30 13.72
CA PRO A 173 7.64 16.95 12.75
C PRO A 173 8.15 16.76 11.33
N ASP A 174 9.31 17.32 11.02
CA ASP A 174 9.96 17.13 9.72
C ASP A 174 10.30 15.68 9.45
N CYS A 175 10.47 14.87 10.50
CA CYS A 175 10.83 13.47 10.35
C CYS A 175 9.63 12.55 10.19
N PHE A 176 8.39 13.10 10.18
CA PHE A 176 7.19 12.30 9.92
C PHE A 176 6.92 12.18 8.42
N SER A 177 7.97 11.97 7.64
CA SER A 177 7.82 11.72 6.22
C SER A 177 9.06 10.99 5.70
N ILE A 178 8.88 10.30 4.58
CA ILE A 178 10.02 9.62 3.94
C ILE A 178 11.08 10.64 3.54
N LEU A 179 10.66 11.76 2.95
CA LEU A 179 11.63 12.79 2.54
C LEU A 179 12.31 13.42 3.73
N GLY A 180 11.61 13.61 4.84
CA GLY A 180 12.25 14.15 6.04
C GLY A 180 13.31 13.23 6.59
N LEU A 181 13.01 11.94 6.65
CA LEU A 181 14.00 10.96 7.11
C LEU A 181 15.14 10.82 6.10
N ALA A 182 14.86 11.00 4.81
CA ALA A 182 15.91 10.95 3.80
C ALA A 182 16.87 12.14 3.96
N ARG A 183 16.33 13.33 4.28
CA ARG A 183 17.21 14.48 4.56
C ARG A 183 18.11 14.21 5.76
N GLU A 184 17.56 13.64 6.81
CA GLU A 184 18.35 13.29 7.99
C GLU A 184 19.41 12.26 7.67
N THR A 185 19.07 11.29 6.84
CA THR A 185 20.02 10.26 6.43
C THR A 185 21.14 10.86 5.61
N ALA A 186 20.81 11.69 4.65
CA ALA A 186 21.82 12.34 3.82
C ALA A 186 22.75 13.21 4.68
N ALA A 187 22.18 13.95 5.63
CA ALA A 187 22.99 14.78 6.53
C ALA A 187 23.91 13.92 7.40
N THR A 188 23.40 12.80 7.90
CA THR A 188 24.19 11.91 8.76
C THR A 188 25.45 11.42 8.04
N TYR A 189 25.32 11.09 6.75
CA TYR A 189 26.43 10.53 5.98
C TYR A 189 27.12 11.56 5.09
N LYS A 190 26.68 12.82 5.16
CA LYS A 190 27.23 13.90 4.33
C LYS A 190 27.16 13.54 2.85
N GLU A 191 26.02 12.93 2.47
CA GLU A 191 25.76 12.56 1.09
C GLU A 191 24.71 13.47 0.49
N GLU A 192 24.54 13.38 -0.82
CA GLU A 192 23.57 14.19 -1.52
C GLU A 192 22.15 13.74 -1.19
N PHE A 193 21.27 14.71 -0.95
CA PHE A 193 19.83 14.45 -0.85
C PHE A 193 19.19 14.71 -2.21
N LYS A 194 18.49 13.72 -2.74
CA LYS A 194 17.90 13.78 -4.08
C LYS A 194 16.41 14.10 -3.95
N TYR A 195 16.07 15.37 -4.03
CA TYR A 195 14.67 15.77 -3.98
C TYR A 195 13.95 15.24 -5.24
N PRO A 196 12.76 14.66 -5.11
CA PRO A 196 12.08 14.13 -6.30
C PRO A 196 11.69 15.24 -7.25
N GLU A 197 11.86 14.99 -8.53
CA GLU A 197 11.41 15.92 -9.56
C GLU A 197 9.91 15.78 -9.73
N ILE A 198 9.20 16.90 -9.54
CA ILE A 198 7.75 16.90 -9.63
C ILE A 198 7.33 17.56 -10.93
N THR A 199 6.67 16.81 -11.78
CA THR A 199 6.18 17.30 -13.07
C THR A 199 4.69 17.02 -13.16
N VAL A 200 3.91 18.07 -13.42
CA VAL A 200 2.47 17.93 -13.55
C VAL A 200 2.09 18.25 -15.01
N LYS A 201 1.45 17.28 -15.67
CA LYS A 201 0.96 17.47 -17.02
C LYS A 201 -0.48 17.98 -16.95
N GLU A 202 -0.66 19.26 -17.14
CA GLU A 202 -1.99 19.87 -17.10
C GLU A 202 -2.55 19.91 -18.50
N GLU A 203 -2.99 18.73 -18.96
CA GLU A 203 -3.41 18.54 -20.36
C GLU A 203 -4.93 18.45 -20.51
N GLY A 204 -5.67 18.46 -19.42
CA GLY A 204 -7.11 18.37 -19.48
C GLY A 204 -7.75 19.62 -20.05
N GLU A 205 -8.94 19.46 -20.63
CA GLU A 205 -9.70 20.58 -21.12
C GLU A 205 -10.37 21.33 -19.99
N GLY A 206 -10.45 22.64 -20.11
CA GLY A 206 -11.12 23.49 -19.13
C GLY A 206 -10.20 23.93 -18.03
N LYS A 207 -10.76 24.67 -17.10
CA LYS A 207 -10.03 25.22 -15.96
C LYS A 207 -10.63 24.69 -14.66
N ILE A 208 -9.77 24.60 -13.63
CA ILE A 208 -10.25 24.14 -12.33
C ILE A 208 -11.37 25.04 -11.79
N GLU A 209 -11.32 26.32 -12.10
CA GLU A 209 -12.35 27.26 -11.63
C GLU A 209 -13.72 26.93 -12.20
N ASP A 210 -13.78 26.24 -13.33
CA ASP A 210 -15.04 25.83 -13.92
C ASP A 210 -15.58 24.54 -13.29
N MET A 211 -14.75 23.83 -12.56
CA MET A 211 -15.11 22.55 -11.96
C MET A 211 -15.45 22.64 -10.48
N ILE A 212 -14.80 23.55 -9.76
CA ILE A 212 -14.96 23.62 -8.33
C ILE A 212 -14.65 25.05 -7.85
N SER A 213 -15.34 25.51 -6.83
CA SER A 213 -14.98 26.74 -6.14
C SER A 213 -14.80 26.46 -4.66
N VAL A 214 -14.02 27.30 -3.99
CA VAL A 214 -13.69 27.10 -2.58
C VAL A 214 -13.91 28.41 -1.84
N GLU A 215 -14.59 28.33 -0.72
CA GLU A 215 -14.78 29.46 0.19
C GLU A 215 -14.33 29.03 1.58
N ILE A 216 -13.46 29.82 2.20
CA ILE A 216 -13.02 29.56 3.58
C ILE A 216 -13.70 30.57 4.48
N LYS A 217 -14.63 30.11 5.32
CA LYS A 217 -15.34 31.00 6.25
C LYS A 217 -14.63 31.17 7.58
N ASN A 218 -13.70 30.24 7.91
CA ASN A 218 -12.93 30.33 9.15
C ASN A 218 -11.46 30.23 8.80
N SER A 219 -10.84 31.37 8.52
CA SER A 219 -9.45 31.40 8.10
C SER A 219 -8.48 31.24 9.28
N GLU A 220 -8.96 31.36 10.51
CA GLU A 220 -8.10 31.10 11.65
C GLU A 220 -7.82 29.59 11.79
N LEU A 221 -8.85 28.77 11.59
CA LEU A 221 -8.70 27.32 11.70
C LEU A 221 -8.22 26.69 10.40
N CYS A 222 -8.48 27.34 9.26
CA CYS A 222 -8.00 26.87 7.97
C CYS A 222 -7.40 28.02 7.19
N PRO A 223 -6.12 28.31 7.40
CA PRO A 223 -5.49 29.43 6.67
C PRO A 223 -5.34 29.20 5.18
N ARG A 224 -5.34 27.95 4.73
CA ARG A 224 -5.13 27.66 3.31
C ARG A 224 -5.82 26.36 2.94
N TYR A 225 -6.45 26.35 1.78
CA TYR A 225 -7.09 25.15 1.22
C TYR A 225 -6.80 25.11 -0.27
N ILE A 226 -6.21 24.02 -0.71
CA ILE A 226 -5.88 23.80 -2.13
C ILE A 226 -6.71 22.65 -2.63
N ALA A 227 -7.37 22.86 -3.75
CA ALA A 227 -8.16 21.84 -4.41
C ALA A 227 -7.64 21.63 -5.83
N ARG A 228 -7.51 20.38 -6.22
CA ARG A 228 -7.16 20.01 -7.59
C ARG A 228 -8.11 18.92 -8.05
N ALA A 229 -8.37 18.90 -9.36
CA ALA A 229 -9.35 17.97 -9.91
C ALA A 229 -8.71 17.13 -11.02
N VAL A 230 -9.15 15.88 -11.11
CA VAL A 230 -8.75 14.97 -12.17
C VAL A 230 -10.02 14.39 -12.78
N LYS A 231 -10.11 14.40 -14.11
CA LYS A 231 -11.25 13.84 -14.83
C LYS A 231 -10.89 12.51 -15.46
N ASN A 232 -11.93 11.79 -15.87
CA ASN A 232 -11.79 10.55 -16.63
C ASN A 232 -10.98 9.52 -15.85
N VAL A 233 -11.25 9.43 -14.57
CA VAL A 233 -10.59 8.50 -13.67
C VAL A 233 -11.29 7.15 -13.73
N LYS A 234 -10.51 6.08 -13.68
CA LYS A 234 -11.05 4.74 -13.51
C LYS A 234 -10.50 4.17 -12.22
N ILE A 235 -11.38 3.88 -11.29
CA ILE A 235 -10.97 3.37 -9.98
C ILE A 235 -10.53 1.93 -10.13
N GLY A 236 -9.37 1.63 -9.59
CA GLY A 236 -8.78 0.29 -9.64
C GLY A 236 -7.55 0.22 -8.76
N PRO A 237 -6.81 -0.88 -8.84
CA PRO A 237 -5.59 -0.98 -8.03
C PRO A 237 -4.54 0.04 -8.46
N SER A 238 -3.79 0.54 -7.49
CA SER A 238 -2.62 1.35 -7.76
C SER A 238 -1.49 0.46 -8.32
N PRO A 239 -0.44 1.05 -8.90
CA PRO A 239 0.67 0.24 -9.43
C PRO A 239 1.36 -0.57 -8.32
N ARG A 240 1.97 -1.68 -8.70
CA ARG A 240 2.64 -2.55 -7.74
C ARG A 240 3.67 -1.81 -6.90
N TRP A 241 4.49 -0.93 -7.52
CA TRP A 241 5.52 -0.23 -6.76
C TRP A 241 4.91 0.64 -5.65
N MET A 242 3.75 1.22 -5.90
CA MET A 242 3.08 2.03 -4.89
C MET A 242 2.49 1.14 -3.79
N ARG A 243 1.84 0.04 -4.17
CA ARG A 243 1.28 -0.89 -3.19
C ARG A 243 2.38 -1.46 -2.28
N LYS A 244 3.53 -1.80 -2.87
CA LYS A 244 4.63 -2.32 -2.08
C LYS A 244 5.10 -1.32 -1.04
N ARG A 245 5.29 -0.07 -1.45
CA ARG A 245 5.78 0.96 -0.53
C ARG A 245 4.79 1.26 0.58
N LEU A 246 3.51 1.34 0.23
CA LEU A 246 2.48 1.58 1.25
C LEU A 246 2.45 0.44 2.26
N ARG A 247 2.44 -0.79 1.77
CA ARG A 247 2.38 -1.94 2.65
C ARG A 247 3.59 -1.98 3.58
N ALA A 248 4.76 -1.74 3.04
CA ALA A 248 6.00 -1.73 3.84
C ALA A 248 5.97 -0.62 4.89
N ALA A 249 5.32 0.50 4.59
CA ALA A 249 5.18 1.59 5.55
C ALA A 249 3.99 1.40 6.50
N GLY A 250 3.33 0.25 6.44
CA GLY A 250 2.26 -0.07 7.37
C GLY A 250 0.88 0.37 6.95
N VAL A 251 0.69 0.72 5.68
CA VAL A 251 -0.58 1.22 5.17
C VAL A 251 -1.13 0.23 4.14
N ARG A 252 -2.34 -0.26 4.38
CA ARG A 252 -2.97 -1.22 3.47
C ARG A 252 -3.40 -0.55 2.17
N PRO A 253 -2.98 -1.06 1.01
CA PRO A 253 -3.48 -0.52 -0.26
C PRO A 253 -4.98 -0.76 -0.41
N ILE A 254 -5.68 0.22 -0.94
CA ILE A 254 -7.14 0.16 -1.14
C ILE A 254 -7.47 0.28 -2.62
N ASN A 255 -7.26 1.47 -3.20
CA ASN A 255 -7.44 1.70 -4.63
C ASN A 255 -6.52 2.84 -5.03
N ASN A 256 -6.45 3.10 -6.34
CA ASN A 256 -5.47 4.06 -6.85
C ASN A 256 -5.61 5.44 -6.24
N ILE A 257 -6.83 5.93 -6.06
CA ILE A 257 -7.02 7.31 -5.55
C ILE A 257 -6.66 7.40 -4.08
N VAL A 258 -7.18 6.48 -3.26
CA VAL A 258 -6.87 6.48 -1.83
C VAL A 258 -5.36 6.25 -1.63
N ASP A 259 -4.78 5.35 -2.42
CA ASP A 259 -3.36 5.04 -2.30
C ASP A 259 -2.50 6.26 -2.63
N ILE A 260 -2.90 7.05 -3.64
CA ILE A 260 -2.17 8.27 -3.97
C ILE A 260 -2.17 9.24 -2.77
N THR A 261 -3.32 9.44 -2.14
CA THR A 261 -3.37 10.36 -0.99
C THR A 261 -2.48 9.87 0.15
N ASN A 262 -2.52 8.59 0.43
CA ASN A 262 -1.66 8.04 1.49
C ASN A 262 -0.19 8.08 1.11
N TYR A 263 0.13 7.83 -0.15
CA TYR A 263 1.51 7.87 -0.62
C TYR A 263 2.10 9.28 -0.46
N VAL A 264 1.35 10.29 -0.88
CA VAL A 264 1.82 11.68 -0.78
C VAL A 264 1.99 12.06 0.69
N MET A 265 1.05 11.65 1.54
CA MET A 265 1.18 11.96 2.97
C MET A 265 2.44 11.33 3.56
N LEU A 266 2.73 10.08 3.22
CA LEU A 266 3.92 9.42 3.73
C LEU A 266 5.20 10.05 3.15
N GLU A 267 5.20 10.35 1.86
CA GLU A 267 6.40 10.87 1.21
C GLU A 267 6.73 12.28 1.67
N LEU A 268 5.72 13.17 1.68
CA LEU A 268 5.94 14.60 1.91
C LEU A 268 5.52 15.07 3.29
N GLY A 269 4.75 14.26 4.02
CA GLY A 269 4.23 14.69 5.32
C GLY A 269 2.99 15.55 5.24
N GLN A 270 2.38 15.66 4.06
CA GLN A 270 1.20 16.51 3.85
C GLN A 270 -0.04 15.63 3.80
N PRO A 271 -0.93 15.73 4.80
CA PRO A 271 -2.19 14.99 4.74
C PRO A 271 -3.03 15.44 3.55
N MET A 272 -3.64 14.47 2.90
CA MET A 272 -4.47 14.73 1.73
C MET A 272 -5.76 13.94 1.85
N HIS A 273 -6.80 14.46 1.20
CA HIS A 273 -8.07 13.77 1.13
C HIS A 273 -8.60 13.87 -0.31
N ALA A 274 -9.43 12.91 -0.69
CA ALA A 274 -10.01 12.88 -2.03
C ALA A 274 -11.52 12.72 -1.92
N PHE A 275 -12.25 13.49 -2.72
CA PHE A 275 -13.70 13.44 -2.78
C PHE A 275 -14.13 13.02 -4.18
N ASN A 276 -15.26 12.32 -4.26
CA ASN A 276 -15.97 12.17 -5.52
C ASN A 276 -16.63 13.52 -5.82
N ILE A 277 -16.14 14.19 -6.87
CA ILE A 277 -16.55 15.56 -7.12
C ILE A 277 -18.05 15.66 -7.43
N ASP A 278 -18.65 14.59 -7.95
CA ASP A 278 -20.08 14.59 -8.25
C ASP A 278 -20.94 14.57 -7.00
N CYS A 279 -20.36 14.27 -5.84
CA CYS A 279 -21.08 14.28 -4.56
C CYS A 279 -21.04 15.65 -3.89
N ILE A 280 -20.34 16.62 -4.49
CA ILE A 280 -20.23 17.97 -3.92
C ILE A 280 -21.30 18.84 -4.56
N ALA A 281 -22.28 19.22 -3.77
CA ALA A 281 -23.40 20.01 -4.28
C ALA A 281 -22.92 21.35 -4.82
N GLU A 282 -23.41 21.72 -6.00
CA GLU A 282 -23.07 22.95 -6.69
C GLU A 282 -21.59 23.10 -6.98
N ARG A 283 -20.84 22.00 -6.84
CA ARG A 283 -19.40 22.01 -7.07
C ARG A 283 -18.72 23.10 -6.25
N LYS A 284 -19.11 23.24 -4.99
CA LYS A 284 -18.59 24.30 -4.13
C LYS A 284 -18.19 23.72 -2.78
N ILE A 285 -16.95 23.96 -2.40
CA ILE A 285 -16.41 23.59 -1.10
C ILE A 285 -16.48 24.79 -0.17
N ILE A 286 -17.02 24.61 1.02
CA ILE A 286 -17.09 25.63 2.04
C ILE A 286 -16.42 25.08 3.30
N VAL A 287 -15.36 25.76 3.72
CA VAL A 287 -14.67 25.38 4.96
C VAL A 287 -15.28 26.25 6.06
N ARG A 288 -16.02 25.62 6.97
CA ARG A 288 -16.80 26.35 7.98
C ARG A 288 -16.84 25.57 9.27
N ASN A 289 -17.25 26.26 10.34
CA ASN A 289 -17.59 25.55 11.56
C ASN A 289 -18.88 24.77 11.38
N ALA A 290 -19.00 23.67 12.09
CA ALA A 290 -20.23 22.91 12.11
C ALA A 290 -21.29 23.70 12.84
N GLU A 291 -22.55 23.39 12.56
CA GLU A 291 -23.68 23.96 13.34
C GLU A 291 -23.90 23.06 14.56
N ALA A 292 -24.46 23.62 15.59
CA ALA A 292 -24.77 22.87 16.81
C ALA A 292 -25.69 21.69 16.46
N GLY A 293 -25.26 20.49 16.80
CA GLY A 293 -26.05 19.29 16.55
C GLY A 293 -25.99 18.76 15.13
N GLU A 294 -25.17 19.36 14.26
CA GLU A 294 -25.01 18.90 12.88
C GLU A 294 -24.47 17.48 12.88
N LYS A 295 -25.00 16.64 11.97
CA LYS A 295 -24.60 15.24 11.92
C LYS A 295 -23.91 14.91 10.61
N ILE A 296 -22.98 13.98 10.69
CA ILE A 296 -22.28 13.43 9.53
C ILE A 296 -21.98 11.96 9.81
N VAL A 297 -22.13 11.12 8.78
CA VAL A 297 -21.68 9.74 8.86
C VAL A 297 -20.29 9.71 8.25
N THR A 298 -19.29 9.35 9.05
CA THR A 298 -17.91 9.32 8.59
C THR A 298 -17.59 8.02 7.88
N LEU A 299 -16.40 7.97 7.28
CA LEU A 299 -16.01 6.84 6.42
C LEU A 299 -16.02 5.50 7.15
N ASP A 300 -15.89 5.52 8.47
CA ASP A 300 -15.97 4.30 9.27
C ASP A 300 -17.42 3.87 9.57
N GLY A 301 -18.39 4.55 8.99
CA GLY A 301 -19.80 4.20 9.16
C GLY A 301 -20.43 4.70 10.43
N VAL A 302 -19.74 5.51 11.20
CA VAL A 302 -20.24 6.01 12.49
C VAL A 302 -20.91 7.36 12.30
N GLU A 303 -22.16 7.49 12.79
CA GLU A 303 -22.82 8.78 12.80
C GLU A 303 -22.26 9.62 13.94
N ARG A 304 -21.80 10.81 13.61
CA ARG A 304 -21.20 11.69 14.59
C ARG A 304 -22.01 12.97 14.70
N THR A 305 -22.21 13.43 15.93
CA THR A 305 -22.90 14.68 16.20
C THR A 305 -21.85 15.73 16.50
N LEU A 306 -21.90 16.83 15.77
CA LEU A 306 -20.87 17.86 15.81
C LEU A 306 -21.32 19.05 16.63
N ASN A 307 -20.36 19.84 17.08
CA ASN A 307 -20.66 21.10 17.76
C ASN A 307 -19.97 22.24 17.04
N GLU A 308 -20.27 23.44 17.49
CA GLU A 308 -19.88 24.69 16.82
C GLU A 308 -18.38 24.94 16.83
N SER A 309 -17.63 24.25 17.68
CA SER A 309 -16.19 24.43 17.71
C SER A 309 -15.46 23.56 16.66
N MET A 310 -16.18 22.63 16.06
CA MET A 310 -15.58 21.70 15.10
C MET A 310 -15.63 22.29 13.70
N LEU A 311 -14.53 22.07 12.96
CA LEU A 311 -14.42 22.54 11.58
C LEU A 311 -14.83 21.43 10.63
N VAL A 312 -15.63 21.77 9.63
CA VAL A 312 -16.05 20.82 8.61
C VAL A 312 -15.67 21.34 7.22
N ILE A 313 -15.50 20.39 6.32
CA ILE A 313 -15.48 20.67 4.89
C ILE A 313 -16.91 20.39 4.43
N ALA A 314 -17.53 21.36 3.78
CA ALA A 314 -18.94 21.28 3.45
C ALA A 314 -19.16 21.70 2.00
N ASP A 315 -20.34 21.36 1.48
CA ASP A 315 -20.86 22.03 0.30
C ASP A 315 -22.06 22.88 0.75
N PRO A 316 -22.77 23.53 -0.16
CA PRO A 316 -23.88 24.40 0.26
C PRO A 316 -25.01 23.68 0.98
N GLN A 317 -25.08 22.35 0.89
CA GLN A 317 -26.20 21.59 1.46
C GLN A 317 -25.82 20.79 2.70
N LYS A 318 -24.54 20.38 2.83
CA LYS A 318 -24.19 19.41 3.86
C LYS A 318 -22.69 19.42 4.14
N ALA A 319 -22.32 18.89 5.30
CA ALA A 319 -20.93 18.62 5.62
C ALA A 319 -20.50 17.34 4.86
N VAL A 320 -19.31 17.34 4.30
CA VAL A 320 -18.78 16.21 3.58
C VAL A 320 -17.52 15.62 4.23
N ALA A 321 -16.96 16.30 5.21
CA ALA A 321 -15.82 15.78 5.97
C ALA A 321 -15.67 16.56 7.28
N ILE A 322 -15.09 15.91 8.28
CA ILE A 322 -14.59 16.60 9.46
C ILE A 322 -13.16 16.99 9.14
N ALA A 323 -12.89 18.29 9.11
CA ALA A 323 -11.63 18.82 8.59
C ALA A 323 -10.44 18.25 9.36
N GLY A 324 -9.51 17.68 8.62
CA GLY A 324 -8.28 17.15 9.19
C GLY A 324 -8.46 15.87 9.98
N VAL A 325 -9.67 15.32 10.05
CA VAL A 325 -9.95 14.14 10.85
C VAL A 325 -10.40 12.97 9.98
N MET A 326 -11.55 13.09 9.29
CA MET A 326 -12.06 11.97 8.51
C MET A 326 -13.10 12.45 7.51
N GLY A 327 -13.07 11.86 6.33
CA GLY A 327 -14.05 12.15 5.30
C GLY A 327 -15.42 11.61 5.65
N GLY A 328 -16.42 12.11 4.94
CA GLY A 328 -17.79 11.66 5.08
C GLY A 328 -18.12 10.57 4.09
N GLU A 329 -19.03 9.70 4.50
CA GLU A 329 -19.49 8.62 3.63
C GLU A 329 -20.19 9.17 2.39
N ASN A 330 -20.81 10.34 2.52
CA ASN A 330 -21.61 10.94 1.45
C ASN A 330 -20.78 11.52 0.31
N SER A 331 -19.46 11.53 0.42
CA SER A 331 -18.60 12.08 -0.63
C SER A 331 -17.44 11.13 -0.93
N MET A 332 -17.52 9.90 -0.46
CA MET A 332 -16.41 8.94 -0.58
C MET A 332 -16.22 8.52 -2.03
N ILE A 333 -15.00 8.05 -2.30
CA ILE A 333 -14.66 7.51 -3.61
C ILE A 333 -15.29 6.13 -3.76
N SER A 334 -16.20 6.00 -4.71
CA SER A 334 -16.81 4.72 -5.04
C SER A 334 -16.24 4.21 -6.36
N GLU A 335 -16.54 2.94 -6.66
CA GLU A 335 -15.97 2.32 -7.85
C GLU A 335 -16.37 3.00 -9.14
N ASP A 336 -17.51 3.70 -9.15
CA ASP A 336 -17.98 4.37 -10.34
C ASP A 336 -17.61 5.85 -10.40
N ALA A 337 -16.80 6.34 -9.49
CA ALA A 337 -16.35 7.73 -9.54
C ALA A 337 -15.52 7.97 -10.78
N GLU A 338 -15.79 9.09 -11.47
CA GLU A 338 -15.11 9.43 -12.72
C GLU A 338 -14.32 10.72 -12.64
N ALA A 339 -14.62 11.56 -11.65
CA ALA A 339 -13.90 12.80 -11.43
C ALA A 339 -13.64 12.96 -9.95
N ILE A 340 -12.42 13.33 -9.61
CA ILE A 340 -11.94 13.32 -8.24
C ILE A 340 -11.45 14.72 -7.90
N LEU A 341 -11.81 15.17 -6.70
CA LEU A 341 -11.27 16.39 -6.12
C LEU A 341 -10.27 16.02 -5.05
N PHE A 342 -9.02 16.45 -5.22
CA PHE A 342 -7.99 16.28 -4.21
C PHE A 342 -7.92 17.53 -3.35
N GLU A 343 -7.81 17.31 -2.04
CA GLU A 343 -7.69 18.38 -1.05
C GLU A 343 -6.31 18.34 -0.40
N SER A 344 -5.67 19.49 -0.32
CA SER A 344 -4.49 19.70 0.51
C SER A 344 -4.72 20.99 1.27
N ALA A 345 -4.75 20.90 2.60
CA ALA A 345 -5.16 22.03 3.41
C ALA A 345 -4.25 22.19 4.63
N ASN A 346 -4.24 23.38 5.17
CA ASN A 346 -3.57 23.70 6.42
C ASN A 346 -4.66 23.97 7.45
N PHE A 347 -4.73 22.94 8.28
CA PHE A 347 -5.65 23.09 9.43
C PHE A 347 -4.86 23.25 10.71
N UNK A 348 -5.39 24.53 11.82
CA UNK A 348 -4.72 24.77 13.10
C UNK A 348 -4.73 23.51 13.93
N UNK A 349 -3.70 23.27 14.65
CA UNK A 349 -3.60 22.15 15.52
C UNK A 349 -4.75 21.99 16.43
N UNK A 350 -5.22 22.97 16.79
CA UNK A 350 -6.35 22.97 17.66
C UNK A 350 -7.55 22.34 17.04
N UNK A 351 -7.66 22.50 15.88
CA UNK A 351 -8.75 21.98 15.15
C UNK A 351 -8.66 20.51 14.98
N UNK A 352 -7.55 20.14 14.96
CA UNK A 352 -7.35 18.74 14.78
C UNK A 352 -7.53 17.95 16.01
N UNK A 353 -7.25 18.60 16.92
CA UNK A 353 -7.43 17.99 18.21
C UNK A 353 -8.74 17.83 18.58
#